data_82f1d8bc196de45a66f2d8bb06d1393b
#
_entry.id   82f1d8bc196de45a66f2d8bb06d1393b
#
_cell.length_a   1.000
_cell.length_b   1.000
_cell.length_c   1.000
_cell.angle_alpha   90.00
_cell.angle_beta   90.00
_cell.angle_gamma   90.00
#
_symmetry.space_group_name_H-M   'P 1'
#
loop_
_entity.id
_entity.type
_entity.pdbx_description
1 polymer ?
#
loop_
_entity_poly.entity_id
_entity_poly.type
_entity_poly.pdbx_seq_one_letter_code
_entity_poly.pdbx_strand_id
1 'polypeptide(L)'
;RIAERVGAGGTVYAVDIQPEMVKILQQQMTQRGAANVKAILGTTTDPRLPAGILDLALMVDVYHEFEYPYEMLASIVRALKPGGRLVFVEYRGGDPIVPIKPLHTMTEAQVRKEVALHPLEWVKTVSNLPWQHVIVFRRK
;
A
#
# COMPACT_ATOMS: atom_id res chain seq x y z
N ARG A 1 10.91 -5.41 10.19
CA ARG A 1 10.26 -6.70 9.82
C ARG A 1 10.15 -6.91 8.30
N ILE A 2 9.55 -5.97 7.52
CA ILE A 2 9.48 -6.11 6.05
C ILE A 2 10.89 -6.07 5.46
N ALA A 3 11.74 -5.13 5.87
CA ALA A 3 13.12 -4.99 5.44
C ALA A 3 13.96 -6.27 5.66
N GLU A 4 13.77 -6.92 6.81
CA GLU A 4 14.42 -8.19 7.14
C GLU A 4 13.97 -9.32 6.19
N ARG A 5 12.67 -9.38 5.89
CA ARG A 5 12.11 -10.39 4.96
C ARG A 5 12.53 -10.19 3.52
N VAL A 6 12.66 -8.93 3.10
CA VAL A 6 13.14 -8.57 1.76
C VAL A 6 14.65 -8.90 1.61
N GLY A 7 15.40 -8.88 2.72
CA GLY A 7 16.82 -9.19 2.77
C GLY A 7 17.71 -8.09 2.20
N ALA A 8 19.03 -8.31 2.25
CA ALA A 8 20.02 -7.32 1.86
C ALA A 8 20.05 -7.02 0.34
N GLY A 9 19.54 -7.93 -0.49
CA GLY A 9 19.47 -7.75 -1.94
C GLY A 9 18.23 -6.98 -2.41
N GLY A 10 17.28 -6.70 -1.52
CA GLY A 10 16.05 -6.00 -1.87
C GLY A 10 15.97 -4.61 -1.23
N THR A 11 15.10 -3.76 -1.76
CA THR A 11 14.86 -2.42 -1.23
C THR A 11 13.40 -2.25 -0.82
N VAL A 12 13.16 -1.63 0.33
CA VAL A 12 11.85 -1.19 0.79
C VAL A 12 11.75 0.32 0.64
N TYR A 13 10.76 0.78 -0.10
CA TYR A 13 10.40 2.20 -0.18
C TYR A 13 9.25 2.46 0.80
N ALA A 14 9.52 3.23 1.84
CA ALA A 14 8.52 3.68 2.80
C ALA A 14 8.07 5.08 2.41
N VAL A 15 6.85 5.17 1.88
CA VAL A 15 6.29 6.42 1.33
C VAL A 15 5.31 7.02 2.32
N ASP A 16 5.43 8.30 2.56
CA ASP A 16 4.46 9.11 3.30
C ASP A 16 4.32 10.48 2.63
N ILE A 17 3.16 11.13 2.78
CA ILE A 17 2.91 12.48 2.24
C ILE A 17 3.23 13.59 3.26
N GLN A 18 3.47 13.24 4.51
CA GLN A 18 3.78 14.17 5.59
C GLN A 18 5.30 14.25 5.80
N PRO A 19 5.91 15.43 5.64
CA PRO A 19 7.37 15.58 5.79
C PRO A 19 7.88 15.17 7.18
N GLU A 20 7.10 15.41 8.23
CA GLU A 20 7.40 15.04 9.60
C GLU A 20 7.50 13.53 9.77
N MET A 21 6.56 12.78 9.16
CA MET A 21 6.55 11.32 9.20
C MET A 21 7.75 10.74 8.45
N VAL A 22 8.09 11.29 7.29
CA VAL A 22 9.29 10.91 6.55
C VAL A 22 10.55 11.12 7.39
N LYS A 23 10.66 12.23 8.10
CA LYS A 23 11.78 12.50 9.00
C LYS A 23 11.86 11.50 10.16
N ILE A 24 10.73 11.17 10.77
CA ILE A 24 10.66 10.15 11.83
C ILE A 24 11.09 8.79 11.30
N LEU A 25 10.61 8.39 10.11
CA LEU A 25 11.00 7.16 9.44
C LEU A 25 12.52 7.11 9.22
N GLN A 26 13.13 8.18 8.70
CA GLN A 26 14.57 8.28 8.48
C GLN A 26 15.37 8.09 9.78
N GLN A 27 14.95 8.74 10.86
CA GLN A 27 15.57 8.58 12.18
C GLN A 27 15.48 7.14 12.68
N GLN A 28 14.30 6.52 12.60
CA GLN A 28 14.12 5.13 13.01
C GLN A 28 14.94 4.15 12.17
N MET A 29 15.06 4.37 10.87
CA MET A 29 15.87 3.54 9.99
C MET A 29 17.35 3.60 10.38
N THR A 30 17.86 4.80 10.64
CA THR A 30 19.26 5.00 11.10
C THR A 30 19.49 4.29 12.44
N GLN A 31 18.59 4.48 13.42
CA GLN A 31 18.70 3.85 14.74
C GLN A 31 18.68 2.31 14.68
N ARG A 32 17.93 1.74 13.73
CA ARG A 32 17.79 0.29 13.57
C ARG A 32 18.80 -0.33 12.59
N GLY A 33 19.66 0.47 11.98
CA GLY A 33 20.59 -0.01 10.96
C GLY A 33 19.90 -0.58 9.72
N ALA A 34 18.70 -0.09 9.37
CA ALA A 34 17.89 -0.61 8.27
C ALA A 34 18.35 0.00 6.92
N ALA A 35 19.54 -0.38 6.46
CA ALA A 35 20.19 0.19 5.28
C ALA A 35 19.41 -0.04 3.96
N ASN A 36 18.55 -1.06 3.90
CA ASN A 36 17.75 -1.39 2.72
C ASN A 36 16.35 -0.73 2.70
N VAL A 37 16.10 0.25 3.57
CA VAL A 37 14.85 1.03 3.59
C VAL A 37 15.14 2.45 3.13
N LYS A 38 14.31 2.98 2.23
CA LYS A 38 14.36 4.36 1.74
C LYS A 38 13.05 5.06 2.06
N ALA A 39 13.10 6.12 2.85
CA ALA A 39 11.94 6.97 3.12
C ALA A 39 11.76 7.97 1.97
N ILE A 40 10.55 8.03 1.42
CA ILE A 40 10.20 8.88 0.27
C ILE A 40 9.05 9.81 0.67
N LEU A 41 9.22 11.09 0.39
CA LEU A 41 8.13 12.06 0.49
C LEU A 41 7.33 12.04 -0.80
N GLY A 42 6.13 11.46 -0.74
CA GLY A 42 5.15 11.48 -1.81
C GLY A 42 4.32 12.76 -1.84
N THR A 43 3.28 12.73 -2.66
CA THR A 43 2.21 13.73 -2.71
C THR A 43 0.87 13.01 -2.56
N THR A 44 -0.24 13.74 -2.58
CA THR A 44 -1.60 13.16 -2.54
C THR A 44 -1.96 12.38 -3.81
N THR A 45 -1.17 12.51 -4.89
CA THR A 45 -1.44 11.87 -6.20
C THR A 45 -0.29 11.02 -6.73
N ASP A 46 0.92 11.10 -6.15
CA ASP A 46 2.11 10.41 -6.67
C ASP A 46 3.04 9.99 -5.52
N PRO A 47 3.37 8.69 -5.37
CA PRO A 47 4.34 8.20 -4.41
C PRO A 47 5.78 8.58 -4.78
N ARG A 48 6.00 9.26 -5.90
CA ARG A 48 7.32 9.68 -6.44
C ARG A 48 8.31 8.53 -6.61
N LEU A 49 7.80 7.39 -7.04
CA LEU A 49 8.61 6.22 -7.33
C LEU A 49 8.87 6.09 -8.83
N PRO A 50 10.07 5.67 -9.24
CA PRO A 50 10.36 5.36 -10.64
C PRO A 50 9.42 4.27 -11.20
N ALA A 51 9.19 4.31 -12.51
CA ALA A 51 8.37 3.31 -13.18
C ALA A 51 9.04 1.92 -13.13
N GLY A 52 8.25 0.88 -12.94
CA GLY A 52 8.66 -0.52 -13.08
C GLY A 52 9.70 -1.00 -12.06
N ILE A 53 9.76 -0.42 -10.88
CA ILE A 53 10.74 -0.83 -9.86
C ILE A 53 10.18 -1.74 -8.78
N LEU A 54 8.85 -1.75 -8.59
CA LEU A 54 8.23 -2.47 -7.49
C LEU A 54 7.80 -3.89 -7.90
N ASP A 55 8.17 -4.87 -7.12
CA ASP A 55 7.61 -6.22 -7.16
C ASP A 55 6.31 -6.33 -6.36
N LEU A 56 6.17 -5.47 -5.33
CA LEU A 56 5.03 -5.40 -4.44
C LEU A 56 4.80 -3.97 -3.96
N ALA A 57 3.58 -3.50 -4.03
CA ALA A 57 3.08 -2.34 -3.30
C ALA A 57 2.10 -2.82 -2.22
N LEU A 58 2.30 -2.38 -0.97
CA LEU A 58 1.48 -2.77 0.18
C LEU A 58 0.92 -1.51 0.83
N MET A 59 -0.38 -1.47 1.00
CA MET A 59 -1.11 -0.44 1.74
C MET A 59 -1.83 -1.09 2.92
N VAL A 60 -1.63 -0.54 4.12
CA VAL A 60 -2.23 -1.07 5.36
C VAL A 60 -2.99 0.05 6.03
N ASP A 61 -4.30 -0.07 6.09
CA ASP A 61 -5.22 0.88 6.72
C ASP A 61 -4.98 2.33 6.26
N VAL A 62 -4.76 2.53 4.96
CA VAL A 62 -4.41 3.85 4.39
C VAL A 62 -5.13 4.18 3.10
N TYR A 63 -5.57 3.20 2.33
CA TYR A 63 -6.20 3.48 1.02
C TYR A 63 -7.51 4.26 1.16
N HIS A 64 -8.29 3.98 2.19
CA HIS A 64 -9.53 4.70 2.49
C HIS A 64 -9.32 6.19 2.82
N GLU A 65 -8.08 6.62 3.08
CA GLU A 65 -7.71 8.01 3.36
C GLU A 65 -7.25 8.77 2.10
N PHE A 66 -7.14 8.12 0.94
CA PHE A 66 -6.68 8.79 -0.27
C PHE A 66 -7.69 9.82 -0.76
N GLU A 67 -7.25 11.08 -0.84
CA GLU A 67 -8.04 12.20 -1.39
C GLU A 67 -8.22 12.06 -2.91
N TYR A 68 -7.20 11.54 -3.61
CA TYR A 68 -7.17 11.31 -5.06
C TYR A 68 -6.82 9.84 -5.36
N PRO A 69 -7.74 8.89 -5.07
CA PRO A 69 -7.41 7.47 -5.16
C PRO A 69 -7.11 7.02 -6.59
N TYR A 70 -7.77 7.59 -7.61
CA TYR A 70 -7.52 7.23 -9.00
C TYR A 70 -6.09 7.61 -9.42
N GLU A 71 -5.66 8.84 -9.19
CA GLU A 71 -4.35 9.35 -9.57
C GLU A 71 -3.23 8.65 -8.80
N MET A 72 -3.42 8.43 -7.50
CA MET A 72 -2.45 7.72 -6.68
C MET A 72 -2.30 6.27 -7.14
N LEU A 73 -3.41 5.55 -7.41
CA LEU A 73 -3.35 4.19 -7.95
C LEU A 73 -2.69 4.14 -9.32
N ALA A 74 -2.98 5.09 -10.22
CA ALA A 74 -2.30 5.17 -11.52
C ALA A 74 -0.78 5.29 -11.36
N SER A 75 -0.33 6.12 -10.42
CA SER A 75 1.09 6.33 -10.13
C SER A 75 1.74 5.10 -9.47
N ILE A 76 1.05 4.43 -8.54
CA ILE A 76 1.51 3.16 -7.93
C ILE A 76 1.61 2.06 -9.00
N VAL A 77 0.59 1.92 -9.87
CA VAL A 77 0.59 0.93 -10.94
C VAL A 77 1.73 1.17 -11.93
N ARG A 78 2.02 2.43 -12.26
CA ARG A 78 3.20 2.78 -13.06
C ARG A 78 4.50 2.29 -12.42
N ALA A 79 4.62 2.40 -11.09
CA ALA A 79 5.81 1.97 -10.35
C ALA A 79 5.92 0.45 -10.21
N LEU A 80 4.83 -0.31 -10.28
CA LEU A 80 4.86 -1.77 -10.29
C LEU A 80 5.50 -2.30 -11.58
N LYS A 81 6.25 -3.38 -11.48
CA LYS A 81 6.68 -4.19 -12.63
C LYS A 81 5.46 -4.90 -13.26
N PRO A 82 5.49 -5.27 -14.56
CA PRO A 82 4.54 -6.23 -15.10
C PRO A 82 4.52 -7.51 -14.23
N GLY A 83 3.32 -7.97 -13.85
CA GLY A 83 3.16 -9.08 -12.91
C GLY A 83 3.38 -8.73 -11.43
N GLY A 84 3.80 -7.52 -11.12
CA GLY A 84 3.94 -7.00 -9.76
C GLY A 84 2.60 -6.95 -9.02
N ARG A 85 2.64 -7.08 -7.70
CA ARG A 85 1.44 -7.20 -6.87
C ARG A 85 1.10 -5.89 -6.17
N LEU A 86 -0.20 -5.58 -6.13
CA LEU A 86 -0.79 -4.54 -5.29
C LEU A 86 -1.61 -5.20 -4.20
N VAL A 87 -1.36 -4.87 -2.95
CA VAL A 87 -2.02 -5.48 -1.79
C VAL A 87 -2.62 -4.40 -0.92
N PHE A 88 -3.91 -4.52 -0.66
CA PHE A 88 -4.64 -3.73 0.31
C PHE A 88 -4.88 -4.57 1.56
N VAL A 89 -4.63 -4.00 2.72
CA VAL A 89 -5.04 -4.50 4.03
C VAL A 89 -5.92 -3.42 4.62
N GLU A 90 -7.22 -3.67 4.68
CA GLU A 90 -8.21 -2.68 5.12
C GLU A 90 -9.19 -3.30 6.12
N TYR A 91 -9.70 -2.51 7.05
CA TYR A 91 -10.80 -2.93 7.90
C TYR A 91 -12.04 -3.25 7.08
N ARG A 92 -12.69 -4.39 7.38
CA ARG A 92 -13.86 -4.86 6.62
C ARG A 92 -15.05 -3.90 6.80
N GLY A 93 -15.47 -3.29 5.71
CA GLY A 93 -16.67 -2.47 5.65
C GLY A 93 -17.95 -3.32 5.74
N GLY A 94 -18.95 -2.82 6.47
CA GLY A 94 -20.22 -3.50 6.65
C GLY A 94 -20.21 -4.68 7.62
N ASP A 95 -19.09 -4.97 8.28
CA ASP A 95 -18.97 -6.01 9.29
C ASP A 95 -19.23 -5.41 10.69
N PRO A 96 -20.33 -5.76 11.39
CA PRO A 96 -20.70 -5.15 12.66
C PRO A 96 -19.74 -5.47 13.82
N ILE A 97 -18.89 -6.48 13.68
CA ILE A 97 -17.90 -6.85 14.71
C ILE A 97 -16.61 -6.05 14.62
N VAL A 98 -16.38 -5.30 13.53
CA VAL A 98 -15.19 -4.48 13.35
C VAL A 98 -15.28 -3.22 14.21
N PRO A 99 -14.36 -3.03 15.20
CA PRO A 99 -14.48 -1.95 16.19
C PRO A 99 -13.92 -0.61 15.69
N ILE A 100 -14.19 -0.27 14.43
CA ILE A 100 -13.68 0.93 13.75
C ILE A 100 -14.88 1.71 13.16
N LYS A 101 -14.73 3.05 13.13
CA LYS A 101 -15.75 3.91 12.50
C LYS A 101 -15.92 3.56 11.02
N PRO A 102 -17.15 3.56 10.47
CA PRO A 102 -17.40 3.20 9.07
C PRO A 102 -16.54 3.94 8.04
N LEU A 103 -16.18 5.20 8.30
CA LEU A 103 -15.30 6.00 7.43
C LEU A 103 -13.87 5.45 7.30
N HIS A 104 -13.43 4.59 8.23
CA HIS A 104 -12.12 3.95 8.21
C HIS A 104 -12.20 2.48 7.81
N THR A 105 -13.24 2.10 7.08
CA THR A 105 -13.45 0.73 6.60
C THR A 105 -13.71 0.75 5.09
N MET A 106 -13.35 -0.33 4.41
CA MET A 106 -13.66 -0.53 2.99
C MET A 106 -14.22 -1.92 2.74
N THR A 107 -15.20 -2.02 1.84
CA THR A 107 -15.66 -3.31 1.34
C THR A 107 -14.77 -3.80 0.21
N GLU A 108 -14.63 -5.11 0.05
CA GLU A 108 -13.94 -5.69 -1.12
C GLU A 108 -14.57 -5.20 -2.43
N ALA A 109 -15.91 -5.12 -2.48
CA ALA A 109 -16.63 -4.67 -3.66
C ALA A 109 -16.25 -3.24 -4.07
N GLN A 110 -16.09 -2.33 -3.11
CA GLN A 110 -15.66 -0.97 -3.38
C GLN A 110 -14.22 -0.93 -3.89
N VAL A 111 -13.27 -1.60 -3.21
CA VAL A 111 -11.88 -1.66 -3.65
C VAL A 111 -11.79 -2.22 -5.07
N ARG A 112 -12.50 -3.32 -5.37
CA ARG A 112 -12.49 -3.93 -6.71
C ARG A 112 -13.07 -3.01 -7.78
N LYS A 113 -14.12 -2.25 -7.46
CA LYS A 113 -14.74 -1.29 -8.39
C LYS A 113 -13.76 -0.17 -8.75
N GLU A 114 -13.07 0.40 -7.78
CA GLU A 114 -12.10 1.48 -7.99
C GLU A 114 -10.85 0.98 -8.73
N VAL A 115 -10.32 -0.18 -8.32
CA VAL A 115 -9.14 -0.80 -8.95
C VAL A 115 -9.41 -1.23 -10.39
N ALA A 116 -10.65 -1.57 -10.76
CA ALA A 116 -11.02 -1.97 -12.12
C ALA A 116 -10.78 -0.88 -13.19
N LEU A 117 -10.57 0.36 -12.78
CA LEU A 117 -10.21 1.47 -13.66
C LEU A 117 -8.73 1.46 -14.08
N HIS A 118 -7.94 0.54 -13.54
CA HIS A 118 -6.50 0.42 -13.76
C HIS A 118 -6.14 -0.95 -14.38
N PRO A 119 -4.98 -1.10 -15.03
CA PRO A 119 -4.53 -2.39 -15.61
C PRO A 119 -4.10 -3.38 -14.52
N LEU A 120 -5.03 -3.72 -13.66
CA LEU A 120 -4.89 -4.66 -12.56
C LEU A 120 -5.91 -5.78 -12.70
N GLU A 121 -5.54 -6.98 -12.28
CA GLU A 121 -6.46 -8.11 -12.15
C GLU A 121 -6.54 -8.56 -10.69
N TRP A 122 -7.73 -8.85 -10.22
CA TRP A 122 -7.93 -9.42 -8.90
C TRP A 122 -7.39 -10.86 -8.86
N VAL A 123 -6.61 -11.16 -7.82
CA VAL A 123 -6.02 -12.49 -7.62
C VAL A 123 -6.79 -13.25 -6.55
N LYS A 124 -6.93 -12.66 -5.37
CA LYS A 124 -7.64 -13.28 -4.24
C LYS A 124 -7.93 -12.25 -3.15
N THR A 125 -8.85 -12.63 -2.25
CA THR A 125 -9.07 -11.98 -0.96
C THR A 125 -8.88 -13.00 0.16
N VAL A 126 -8.19 -12.60 1.22
CA VAL A 126 -7.95 -13.41 2.42
C VAL A 126 -8.56 -12.68 3.62
N SER A 127 -9.41 -13.36 4.39
CA SER A 127 -10.17 -12.80 5.52
C SER A 127 -9.84 -13.53 6.84
N ASN A 128 -8.60 -13.98 7.01
CA ASN A 128 -8.13 -14.67 8.22
C ASN A 128 -7.63 -13.73 9.32
N LEU A 129 -7.60 -12.42 9.07
CA LEU A 129 -7.33 -11.42 10.10
C LEU A 129 -8.60 -11.13 10.90
N PRO A 130 -8.49 -10.78 12.18
CA PRO A 130 -9.66 -10.57 13.04
C PRO A 130 -10.65 -9.54 12.46
N TRP A 131 -10.15 -8.41 11.95
CA TRP A 131 -10.99 -7.29 11.52
C TRP A 131 -10.73 -6.80 10.11
N GLN A 132 -9.56 -7.13 9.54
CA GLN A 132 -9.16 -6.70 8.21
C GLN A 132 -9.31 -7.82 7.19
N HIS A 133 -9.38 -7.45 5.93
CA HIS A 133 -9.18 -8.33 4.80
C HIS A 133 -7.93 -7.93 4.02
N VAL A 134 -7.32 -8.91 3.35
CA VAL A 134 -6.16 -8.71 2.49
C VAL A 134 -6.61 -8.94 1.06
N ILE A 135 -6.65 -7.89 0.25
CA ILE A 135 -7.12 -7.95 -1.14
C ILE A 135 -5.90 -7.82 -2.05
N VAL A 136 -5.68 -8.82 -2.89
CA VAL A 136 -4.48 -8.94 -3.73
C VAL A 136 -4.86 -8.77 -5.20
N PHE A 137 -4.17 -7.84 -5.85
CA PHE A 137 -4.21 -7.64 -7.30
C PHE A 137 -2.83 -7.87 -7.92
N ARG A 138 -2.79 -8.07 -9.23
CA ARG A 138 -1.58 -8.20 -10.03
C ARG A 138 -1.64 -7.24 -11.20
N ARG A 139 -0.53 -6.56 -11.50
CA ARG A 139 -0.41 -5.73 -12.72
C ARG A 139 -0.38 -6.63 -13.96
N LYS A 140 -1.24 -6.31 -14.94
CA LYS A 140 -1.29 -6.95 -16.25
C LYS A 140 -0.05 -6.62 -17.09
#